data_1032edcb91f6fedbe700ed60f9967181
#
_entry.id   1032edcb91f6fedbe700ed60f9967181
#
_cell.length_a   1.000
_cell.length_b   1.000
_cell.length_c   1.000
_cell.angle_alpha   90.00
_cell.angle_beta   90.00
_cell.angle_gamma   90.00
#
_symmetry.space_group_name_H-M   'P 1'
#
loop_
_entity.id
_entity.type
_entity.pdbx_description
1 polymer ?
#
loop_
_entity_poly.entity_id
_entity_poly.type
_entity_poly.pdbx_seq_one_letter_code
_entity_poly.pdbx_strand_id
1 'polypeptide(L)'
;EEEKELGVAQGWSIESVEYYINKWRYRGRIEPEVGKSAAFGCSYTFGYGVNIHWPGMLDAVNCGINGASNDLIARLAITYCKTFKPSVIYVLWTFPHRREHINENGGCNKYGNFSQKKLDEEFKNRTWRSSYLELSNDNADNYNYKKNRMLLTSYCVVNDIEIKQMHISQLPK
;
A
#
# COMPACT_ATOMS: atom_id res chain seq x y z
N GLU A 1 -3.25 15.54 -18.60
CA GLU A 1 -4.46 14.76 -18.98
C GLU A 1 -5.01 14.13 -17.71
N GLU A 2 -6.25 14.48 -17.35
CA GLU A 2 -6.95 13.95 -16.17
C GLU A 2 -7.52 12.59 -16.53
N GLU A 3 -6.95 11.49 -16.02
CA GLU A 3 -7.58 10.18 -16.07
C GLU A 3 -8.66 10.10 -14.97
N LYS A 4 -9.91 10.07 -15.36
CA LYS A 4 -11.05 9.78 -14.47
C LYS A 4 -11.23 8.26 -14.39
N GLU A 5 -10.84 7.64 -13.28
CA GLU A 5 -11.20 6.26 -13.00
C GLU A 5 -12.53 6.21 -12.24
N LEU A 6 -13.56 5.66 -12.86
CA LEU A 6 -14.85 5.37 -12.21
C LEU A 6 -14.75 4.05 -11.43
N GLY A 7 -14.66 4.16 -10.10
CA GLY A 7 -14.69 2.99 -9.22
C GLY A 7 -16.12 2.57 -8.90
N VAL A 8 -16.56 1.42 -9.39
CA VAL A 8 -17.84 0.81 -9.01
C VAL A 8 -17.60 -0.20 -7.89
N ALA A 9 -18.10 0.07 -6.67
CA ALA A 9 -18.11 -0.91 -5.59
C ALA A 9 -19.39 -1.73 -5.64
N GLN A 10 -19.27 -3.06 -5.62
CA GLN A 10 -20.44 -3.96 -5.64
C GLN A 10 -21.28 -3.84 -4.35
N GLY A 11 -22.53 -3.52 -4.49
CA GLY A 11 -23.55 -3.66 -3.43
C GLY A 11 -23.96 -2.40 -2.67
N TRP A 12 -23.47 -1.22 -3.03
CA TRP A 12 -23.89 0.06 -2.44
C TRP A 12 -24.53 0.94 -3.53
N SER A 13 -25.54 1.74 -3.21
CA SER A 13 -26.06 2.77 -4.12
C SER A 13 -24.98 3.84 -4.30
N ILE A 14 -24.30 3.84 -5.45
CA ILE A 14 -23.07 4.60 -5.62
C ILE A 14 -23.37 5.92 -6.30
N GLU A 15 -23.21 6.99 -5.55
CA GLU A 15 -22.73 8.22 -6.13
C GLU A 15 -21.35 7.94 -6.74
N SER A 16 -21.13 8.35 -7.98
CA SER A 16 -19.87 8.13 -8.68
C SER A 16 -18.73 8.77 -7.89
N VAL A 17 -17.75 7.94 -7.47
CA VAL A 17 -16.55 8.45 -6.80
C VAL A 17 -15.56 8.86 -7.87
N GLU A 18 -15.25 10.13 -7.94
CA GLU A 18 -14.21 10.65 -8.83
C GLU A 18 -12.86 10.68 -8.12
N TYR A 19 -11.83 10.12 -8.76
CA TYR A 19 -10.46 10.18 -8.29
C TYR A 19 -9.67 11.17 -9.15
N TYR A 20 -8.98 12.08 -8.48
CA TYR A 20 -7.93 12.87 -9.11
C TYR A 20 -6.61 12.11 -8.97
N ILE A 21 -5.92 11.83 -10.09
CA ILE A 21 -4.61 11.18 -10.11
C ILE A 21 -3.60 12.19 -10.64
N ASN A 22 -2.59 12.50 -9.87
CA ASN A 22 -1.57 13.48 -10.24
C ASN A 22 -0.56 12.89 -11.25
N LYS A 23 0.32 13.72 -11.80
CA LYS A 23 1.34 13.30 -12.80
C LYS A 23 2.30 12.20 -12.31
N TRP A 24 2.43 12.00 -11.00
CA TRP A 24 3.22 10.93 -10.38
C TRP A 24 2.42 9.64 -10.17
N ARG A 25 1.18 9.58 -10.68
CA ARG A 25 0.27 8.44 -10.52
C ARG A 25 -0.18 8.22 -9.07
N TYR A 26 -0.07 9.25 -8.22
CA TYR A 26 -0.63 9.25 -6.88
C TYR A 26 -2.00 9.91 -6.85
N ARG A 27 -2.84 9.43 -5.93
CA ARG A 27 -4.17 10.01 -5.74
C ARG A 27 -4.08 11.37 -5.04
N GLY A 28 -4.82 12.35 -5.54
CA GLY A 28 -4.94 13.68 -4.98
C GLY A 28 -4.17 14.74 -5.74
N ARG A 29 -4.41 15.99 -5.39
CA ARG A 29 -3.82 17.16 -6.06
C ARG A 29 -2.46 17.56 -5.51
N ILE A 30 -2.10 16.99 -4.35
CA ILE A 30 -0.82 17.31 -3.70
C ILE A 30 0.29 16.58 -4.45
N GLU A 31 1.23 17.34 -4.98
CA GLU A 31 2.35 16.82 -5.74
C GLU A 31 3.55 16.50 -4.81
N PRO A 32 4.31 15.44 -5.11
CA PRO A 32 5.59 15.20 -4.45
C PRO A 32 6.59 16.31 -4.74
N GLU A 33 7.18 16.83 -3.68
CA GLU A 33 8.28 17.80 -3.73
C GLU A 33 9.23 17.60 -2.54
N VAL A 34 10.42 18.17 -2.60
CA VAL A 34 11.42 18.05 -1.51
C VAL A 34 10.84 18.62 -0.21
N GLY A 35 10.92 17.83 0.87
CA GLY A 35 10.38 18.17 2.19
C GLY A 35 8.89 17.85 2.38
N LYS A 36 8.16 17.55 1.32
CA LYS A 36 6.71 17.30 1.41
C LYS A 36 6.39 15.98 2.07
N SER A 37 5.51 16.02 3.06
CA SER A 37 4.99 14.84 3.76
C SER A 37 4.26 13.90 2.83
N ALA A 38 4.32 12.59 3.12
CA ALA A 38 3.63 11.57 2.34
C ALA A 38 2.99 10.49 3.22
N ALA A 39 1.93 9.89 2.70
CA ALA A 39 1.21 8.84 3.37
C ALA A 39 1.23 7.55 2.53
N PHE A 40 1.59 6.44 3.16
CA PHE A 40 1.79 5.13 2.53
C PHE A 40 0.83 4.10 3.12
N GLY A 41 0.31 3.21 2.29
CA GLY A 41 -0.60 2.16 2.72
C GLY A 41 -1.32 1.49 1.55
N CYS A 42 -2.36 0.74 1.87
CA CYS A 42 -3.17 0.03 0.88
C CYS A 42 -4.39 0.87 0.42
N SER A 43 -5.47 0.19 0.00
CA SER A 43 -6.73 0.82 -0.43
C SER A 43 -7.35 1.78 0.59
N TYR A 44 -7.13 1.57 1.87
CA TYR A 44 -7.57 2.48 2.93
C TYR A 44 -6.83 3.83 2.87
N THR A 45 -5.53 3.82 2.57
CA THR A 45 -4.75 5.04 2.38
C THR A 45 -5.06 5.68 1.04
N PHE A 46 -5.17 4.88 -0.02
CA PHE A 46 -5.65 5.35 -1.31
C PHE A 46 -7.02 6.03 -1.17
N GLY A 47 -7.88 5.53 -0.27
CA GLY A 47 -9.25 6.00 -0.08
C GLY A 47 -10.19 5.41 -1.14
N TYR A 48 -10.05 4.11 -1.41
CA TYR A 48 -10.92 3.43 -2.37
C TYR A 48 -12.39 3.53 -1.95
N GLY A 49 -13.25 3.98 -2.86
CA GLY A 49 -14.68 4.13 -2.61
C GLY A 49 -15.10 5.41 -1.87
N VAL A 50 -14.18 6.37 -1.62
CA VAL A 50 -14.52 7.63 -0.94
C VAL A 50 -13.97 8.85 -1.67
N ASN A 51 -14.67 9.97 -1.63
CA ASN A 51 -14.23 11.22 -2.24
C ASN A 51 -13.11 11.89 -1.44
N ILE A 52 -13.19 11.85 -0.11
CA ILE A 52 -12.19 12.44 0.78
C ILE A 52 -11.31 11.33 1.35
N HIS A 53 -10.01 11.50 1.26
CA HIS A 53 -9.04 10.56 1.79
C HIS A 53 -8.19 11.19 2.90
N TRP A 54 -7.85 10.42 3.93
CA TRP A 54 -7.16 10.92 5.12
C TRP A 54 -5.78 11.55 4.84
N PRO A 55 -4.96 11.11 3.85
CA PRO A 55 -3.72 11.80 3.53
C PRO A 55 -3.93 13.27 3.11
N GLY A 56 -4.99 13.56 2.37
CA GLY A 56 -5.33 14.93 1.98
C GLY A 56 -5.72 15.82 3.17
N MET A 57 -6.32 15.24 4.21
CA MET A 57 -6.64 15.96 5.46
C MET A 57 -5.39 16.34 6.26
N LEU A 58 -4.26 15.66 6.03
CA LEU A 58 -2.96 15.93 6.65
C LEU A 58 -2.03 16.74 5.74
N ASP A 59 -2.53 17.27 4.63
CA ASP A 59 -1.72 17.94 3.60
C ASP A 59 -0.51 17.08 3.15
N ALA A 60 -0.72 15.77 3.04
CA ALA A 60 0.30 14.80 2.66
C ALA A 60 0.04 14.21 1.27
N VAL A 61 1.10 13.93 0.52
CA VAL A 61 1.01 13.19 -0.75
C VAL A 61 0.42 11.82 -0.49
N ASN A 62 -0.64 11.44 -1.21
CA ASN A 62 -1.26 10.14 -1.06
C ASN A 62 -0.57 9.09 -1.91
N CYS A 63 0.39 8.38 -1.33
CA CYS A 63 1.11 7.26 -1.94
C CYS A 63 0.45 5.89 -1.66
N GLY A 64 -0.83 5.86 -1.31
CA GLY A 64 -1.59 4.63 -1.11
C GLY A 64 -1.78 3.87 -2.43
N ILE A 65 -1.66 2.54 -2.38
CA ILE A 65 -1.84 1.67 -3.56
C ILE A 65 -2.84 0.56 -3.23
N ASN A 66 -3.87 0.43 -4.06
CA ASN A 66 -4.87 -0.63 -3.89
C ASN A 66 -4.21 -2.02 -3.87
N GLY A 67 -4.54 -2.81 -2.84
CA GLY A 67 -3.99 -4.15 -2.66
C GLY A 67 -2.51 -4.18 -2.25
N ALA A 68 -1.91 -3.07 -1.84
CA ALA A 68 -0.51 -3.05 -1.41
C ALA A 68 -0.23 -4.07 -0.29
N SER A 69 0.91 -4.73 -0.37
CA SER A 69 1.52 -5.52 0.69
C SER A 69 2.38 -4.65 1.60
N ASN A 70 2.79 -5.18 2.75
CA ASN A 70 3.71 -4.48 3.63
C ASN A 70 5.10 -4.32 3.00
N ASP A 71 5.52 -5.24 2.11
CA ASP A 71 6.76 -5.15 1.34
C ASP A 71 6.73 -3.95 0.39
N LEU A 72 5.62 -3.79 -0.37
CA LEU A 72 5.44 -2.66 -1.27
C LEU A 72 5.38 -1.33 -0.52
N ILE A 73 4.67 -1.27 0.61
CA ILE A 73 4.56 -0.08 1.45
C ILE A 73 5.94 0.37 1.92
N ALA A 74 6.74 -0.54 2.48
CA ALA A 74 8.08 -0.22 2.97
C ALA A 74 9.00 0.24 1.83
N ARG A 75 9.02 -0.49 0.72
CA ARG A 75 9.85 -0.17 -0.46
C ARG A 75 9.50 1.19 -1.06
N LEU A 76 8.21 1.46 -1.25
CA LEU A 76 7.73 2.74 -1.78
C LEU A 76 8.07 3.90 -0.86
N ALA A 77 7.85 3.74 0.45
CA ALA A 77 8.17 4.76 1.44
C ALA A 77 9.67 5.09 1.46
N ILE A 78 10.55 4.09 1.46
CA ILE A 78 12.01 4.30 1.40
C ILE A 78 12.40 5.01 0.10
N THR A 79 11.82 4.62 -1.03
CA THR A 79 12.09 5.25 -2.33
C THR A 79 11.67 6.72 -2.33
N TYR A 80 10.48 7.01 -1.80
CA TYR A 80 10.00 8.38 -1.65
C TYR A 80 10.93 9.21 -0.75
N CYS A 81 11.31 8.67 0.41
CA CYS A 81 12.19 9.36 1.36
C CYS A 81 13.56 9.67 0.74
N LYS A 82 14.13 8.76 -0.05
CA LYS A 82 15.40 9.00 -0.78
C LYS A 82 15.28 10.15 -1.77
N THR A 83 14.14 10.23 -2.47
CA THR A 83 13.94 11.20 -3.55
C THR A 83 13.54 12.58 -3.02
N PHE A 84 12.58 12.62 -2.09
CA PHE A 84 11.90 13.85 -1.68
C PHE A 84 12.28 14.32 -0.27
N LYS A 85 13.01 13.53 0.52
CA LYS A 85 13.52 13.89 1.86
C LYS A 85 12.46 14.56 2.74
N PRO A 86 11.30 13.93 2.98
CA PRO A 86 10.24 14.50 3.80
C PRO A 86 10.70 14.64 5.26
N SER A 87 10.13 15.61 5.99
CA SER A 87 10.34 15.72 7.44
C SER A 87 9.52 14.68 8.21
N VAL A 88 8.35 14.31 7.69
CA VAL A 88 7.46 13.32 8.30
C VAL A 88 6.80 12.43 7.24
N ILE A 89 6.67 11.15 7.56
CA ILE A 89 5.84 10.21 6.78
C ILE A 89 4.78 9.56 7.67
N TYR A 90 3.66 9.20 7.04
CA TYR A 90 2.54 8.51 7.67
C TYR A 90 2.40 7.13 7.05
N VAL A 91 2.30 6.08 7.85
CA VAL A 91 2.22 4.70 7.35
C VAL A 91 1.03 3.98 7.97
N LEU A 92 0.13 3.52 7.13
CA LEU A 92 -0.94 2.61 7.51
C LEU A 92 -0.58 1.20 7.00
N TRP A 93 -0.01 0.40 7.90
CA TRP A 93 0.34 -0.98 7.61
C TRP A 93 -0.90 -1.82 7.32
N THR A 94 -0.81 -2.67 6.31
CA THR A 94 -1.89 -3.57 5.89
C THR A 94 -1.80 -4.94 6.56
N PHE A 95 -2.69 -5.85 6.17
CA PHE A 95 -2.73 -7.21 6.71
C PHE A 95 -1.41 -7.96 6.50
N PRO A 96 -0.90 -8.70 7.50
CA PRO A 96 0.40 -9.39 7.44
C PRO A 96 0.53 -10.40 6.31
N HIS A 97 -0.58 -11.08 5.94
CA HIS A 97 -0.61 -12.10 4.88
C HIS A 97 -0.46 -11.52 3.46
N ARG A 98 -0.51 -10.21 3.28
CA ARG A 98 -0.28 -9.60 1.97
C ARG A 98 1.20 -9.56 1.67
N ARG A 99 1.59 -10.20 0.58
CA ARG A 99 3.00 -10.31 0.15
C ARG A 99 3.18 -9.80 -1.27
N GLU A 100 4.42 -9.51 -1.59
CA GLU A 100 4.88 -9.14 -2.92
C GLU A 100 5.84 -10.21 -3.42
N HIS A 101 5.73 -10.56 -4.70
CA HIS A 101 6.70 -11.39 -5.38
C HIS A 101 7.24 -10.63 -6.60
N ILE A 102 8.56 -10.53 -6.67
CA ILE A 102 9.24 -9.95 -7.82
C ILE A 102 9.63 -11.12 -8.74
N ASN A 103 9.11 -11.13 -9.96
CA ASN A 103 9.43 -12.14 -10.94
C ASN A 103 10.80 -11.90 -11.60
N GLU A 104 11.28 -12.84 -12.38
CA GLU A 104 12.58 -12.79 -13.07
C GLU A 104 12.76 -11.55 -13.98
N ASN A 105 11.66 -10.99 -14.47
CA ASN A 105 11.67 -9.79 -15.33
C ASN A 105 11.53 -8.49 -14.51
N GLY A 106 11.63 -8.55 -13.18
CA GLY A 106 11.45 -7.40 -12.30
C GLY A 106 10.00 -6.95 -12.10
N GLY A 107 9.04 -7.63 -12.72
CA GLY A 107 7.62 -7.38 -12.51
C GLY A 107 7.19 -7.79 -11.09
N CYS A 108 6.29 -7.02 -10.49
CA CYS A 108 5.83 -7.25 -9.15
C CYS A 108 4.39 -7.80 -9.14
N ASN A 109 4.21 -8.97 -8.57
CA ASN A 109 2.90 -9.57 -8.32
C ASN A 109 2.52 -9.40 -6.84
N LYS A 110 1.29 -8.98 -6.59
CA LYS A 110 0.74 -8.80 -5.24
C LYS A 110 -0.12 -10.01 -4.88
N TYR A 111 0.12 -10.58 -3.70
CA TYR A 111 -0.62 -11.74 -3.20
C TYR A 111 -1.32 -11.41 -1.90
N GLY A 112 -2.46 -12.06 -1.64
CA GLY A 112 -3.18 -11.97 -0.37
C GLY A 112 -4.54 -11.27 -0.39
N ASN A 113 -5.05 -10.89 -1.57
CA ASN A 113 -6.42 -10.36 -1.71
C ASN A 113 -7.41 -11.35 -2.33
N PHE A 114 -7.03 -12.61 -2.46
CA PHE A 114 -7.85 -13.59 -3.18
C PHE A 114 -8.67 -14.44 -2.21
N SER A 115 -9.96 -14.61 -2.50
CA SER A 115 -10.73 -15.71 -1.93
C SER A 115 -10.11 -17.03 -2.38
N GLN A 116 -10.19 -18.07 -1.56
CA GLN A 116 -9.69 -19.41 -1.88
C GLN A 116 -10.14 -19.87 -3.27
N LYS A 117 -11.40 -19.59 -3.63
CA LYS A 117 -11.98 -19.93 -4.94
C LYS A 117 -11.25 -19.25 -6.11
N LYS A 118 -10.88 -17.98 -5.96
CA LYS A 118 -10.15 -17.23 -6.99
C LYS A 118 -8.70 -17.71 -7.12
N LEU A 119 -8.07 -18.08 -6.00
CA LEU A 119 -6.79 -18.75 -5.97
C LEU A 119 -6.86 -20.08 -6.73
N ASP A 120 -7.93 -20.87 -6.55
CA ASP A 120 -8.11 -22.17 -7.18
C ASP A 120 -8.32 -22.08 -8.68
N GLU A 121 -8.96 -21.05 -9.18
CA GLU A 121 -9.19 -20.85 -10.61
C GLU A 121 -7.95 -20.28 -11.34
N GLU A 122 -7.28 -19.29 -10.76
CA GLU A 122 -6.18 -18.57 -11.41
C GLU A 122 -4.86 -19.34 -11.36
N PHE A 123 -4.71 -20.27 -10.41
CA PHE A 123 -3.45 -20.97 -10.14
C PHE A 123 -3.49 -22.49 -10.32
N LYS A 124 -4.52 -23.03 -10.95
CA LYS A 124 -4.73 -24.48 -11.14
C LYS A 124 -3.52 -25.28 -11.61
N ASN A 125 -2.52 -24.65 -12.21
CA ASN A 125 -1.39 -25.31 -12.85
C ASN A 125 0.00 -24.72 -12.50
N ARG A 126 0.16 -24.02 -11.36
CA ARG A 126 1.46 -23.39 -11.05
C ARG A 126 2.07 -23.94 -9.77
N THR A 127 3.22 -24.56 -9.89
CA THR A 127 4.04 -25.14 -8.79
C THR A 127 4.38 -24.15 -7.67
N TRP A 128 4.56 -22.87 -7.98
CA TRP A 128 4.85 -21.84 -6.98
C TRP A 128 3.69 -21.58 -5.99
N ARG A 129 2.44 -21.95 -6.35
CA ARG A 129 1.30 -21.80 -5.45
C ARG A 129 1.41 -22.72 -4.23
N SER A 130 1.74 -24.00 -4.43
CA SER A 130 1.96 -24.93 -3.31
C SER A 130 3.06 -24.41 -2.40
N SER A 131 4.18 -23.95 -2.97
CA SER A 131 5.26 -23.34 -2.22
C SER A 131 4.83 -22.08 -1.45
N TYR A 132 4.01 -21.21 -2.05
CA TYR A 132 3.47 -20.04 -1.35
C TYR A 132 2.57 -20.44 -0.19
N LEU A 133 1.65 -21.41 -0.39
CA LEU A 133 0.75 -21.88 0.66
C LEU A 133 1.50 -22.58 1.80
N GLU A 134 2.56 -23.33 1.51
CA GLU A 134 3.42 -23.95 2.50
C GLU A 134 4.23 -22.92 3.31
N LEU A 135 4.69 -21.85 2.67
CA LEU A 135 5.49 -20.80 3.29
C LEU A 135 4.64 -19.70 3.97
N SER A 136 3.36 -19.59 3.59
CA SER A 136 2.46 -18.59 4.17
C SER A 136 1.75 -19.18 5.38
N ASN A 137 2.13 -18.69 6.54
CA ASN A 137 1.48 -18.98 7.82
C ASN A 137 1.55 -17.75 8.71
N ASP A 138 0.74 -17.72 9.77
CA ASP A 138 0.62 -16.55 10.65
C ASP A 138 1.96 -16.09 11.23
N ASN A 139 2.85 -17.01 11.56
CA ASN A 139 4.18 -16.68 12.10
C ASN A 139 5.06 -16.03 11.03
N ALA A 140 5.13 -16.63 9.84
CA ALA A 140 5.91 -16.09 8.72
C ALA A 140 5.37 -14.74 8.24
N ASP A 141 4.05 -14.57 8.22
CA ASP A 141 3.39 -13.33 7.83
C ASP A 141 3.63 -12.21 8.85
N ASN A 142 3.49 -12.52 10.14
CA ASN A 142 3.82 -11.59 11.22
C ASN A 142 5.33 -11.24 11.25
N TYR A 143 6.20 -12.20 10.98
CA TYR A 143 7.64 -11.95 10.87
C TYR A 143 7.93 -10.98 9.71
N ASN A 144 7.35 -11.23 8.53
CA ASN A 144 7.52 -10.35 7.37
C ASN A 144 7.02 -8.92 7.65
N TYR A 145 5.84 -8.79 8.28
CA TYR A 145 5.32 -7.49 8.72
C TYR A 145 6.30 -6.77 9.65
N LYS A 146 6.77 -7.44 10.71
CA LYS A 146 7.71 -6.87 11.68
C LYS A 146 9.03 -6.47 11.01
N LYS A 147 9.55 -7.30 10.11
CA LYS A 147 10.76 -7.00 9.32
C LYS A 147 10.60 -5.71 8.51
N ASN A 148 9.52 -5.56 7.77
CA ASN A 148 9.26 -4.38 6.95
C ASN A 148 9.09 -3.12 7.81
N ARG A 149 8.38 -3.24 8.93
CA ARG A 149 8.22 -2.16 9.90
C ARG A 149 9.56 -1.72 10.49
N MET A 150 10.37 -2.66 10.93
CA MET A 150 11.71 -2.39 11.48
C MET A 150 12.61 -1.73 10.43
N LEU A 151 12.64 -2.26 9.20
CA LEU A 151 13.44 -1.71 8.11
C LEU A 151 13.09 -0.24 7.84
N LEU A 152 11.82 0.08 7.68
CA LEU A 152 11.40 1.45 7.41
C LEU A 152 11.64 2.37 8.62
N THR A 153 11.37 1.91 9.83
CA THR A 153 11.62 2.70 11.05
C THR A 153 13.11 3.00 11.21
N SER A 154 13.98 2.01 11.02
CA SER A 154 15.43 2.21 11.09
C SER A 154 15.92 3.17 10.02
N TYR A 155 15.38 3.06 8.79
CA TYR A 155 15.70 3.99 7.72
C TYR A 155 15.32 5.44 8.09
N CYS A 156 14.13 5.64 8.64
CA CYS A 156 13.65 6.97 9.04
C CYS A 156 14.51 7.56 10.18
N VAL A 157 14.83 6.75 11.19
CA VAL A 157 15.69 7.18 12.32
C VAL A 157 17.07 7.64 11.83
N VAL A 158 17.71 6.87 10.95
CA VAL A 158 19.05 7.20 10.43
C VAL A 158 19.04 8.46 9.55
N ASN A 159 17.90 8.81 8.97
CA ASN A 159 17.78 9.96 8.06
C ASN A 159 16.98 11.14 8.70
N ASP A 160 16.80 11.15 10.01
CA ASP A 160 16.08 12.20 10.76
C ASP A 160 14.66 12.48 10.23
N ILE A 161 13.94 11.42 9.81
CA ILE A 161 12.58 11.49 9.31
C ILE A 161 11.62 11.04 10.41
N GLU A 162 10.67 11.89 10.78
CA GLU A 162 9.59 11.48 11.69
C GLU A 162 8.70 10.44 11.01
N ILE A 163 8.42 9.32 11.69
CA ILE A 163 7.49 8.30 11.20
C ILE A 163 6.30 8.15 12.14
N LYS A 164 5.10 8.40 11.62
CA LYS A 164 3.82 8.11 12.29
C LYS A 164 3.20 6.88 11.67
N GLN A 165 2.99 5.84 12.46
CA GLN A 165 2.58 4.55 11.92
C GLN A 165 1.48 3.89 12.75
N MET A 166 0.55 3.24 12.04
CA MET A 166 -0.57 2.51 12.60
C MET A 166 -0.77 1.21 11.78
N HIS A 167 -1.34 0.19 12.40
CA HIS A 167 -1.78 -1.02 11.69
C HIS A 167 -3.29 -0.94 11.43
N ILE A 168 -3.73 -1.51 10.30
CA ILE A 168 -5.13 -1.47 9.87
C ILE A 168 -6.11 -2.07 10.91
N SER A 169 -5.67 -3.02 11.72
CA SER A 169 -6.48 -3.59 12.80
C SER A 169 -6.75 -2.63 13.97
N GLN A 170 -6.06 -1.50 14.03
CA GLN A 170 -6.23 -0.45 15.03
C GLN A 170 -7.21 0.64 14.60
N LEU A 171 -7.71 0.56 13.36
CA LEU A 171 -8.78 1.46 12.90
C LEU A 171 -10.08 1.15 13.63
N PRO A 172 -10.90 2.16 13.94
CA PRO A 172 -12.24 1.95 14.48
C PRO A 172 -13.06 1.02 13.54
N LYS A 173 -13.86 0.15 14.15
CA LYS A 173 -14.76 -0.74 13.42
C LYS A 173 -16.02 0.01 13.02
#